data_af146524d7c26051542d531850fe2610
#
_entry.id   af146524d7c26051542d531850fe2610
#
_cell.length_a   1.000
_cell.length_b   1.000
_cell.length_c   1.000
_cell.angle_alpha   90.00
_cell.angle_beta   90.00
_cell.angle_gamma   90.00
#
_symmetry.space_group_name_H-M   'P 1'
#
loop_
_entity.id
_entity.type
_entity.pdbx_description
1 polymer ?
#
loop_
_entity_poly.entity_id
_entity_poly.type
_entity_poly.pdbx_seq_one_letter_code
_entity_poly.pdbx_strand_id
1 'polypeptide(L)'
;LIRENLYYGSGNSSNATITYEYDIWGNLLNKKIYAYTVGTLGTARETVPYAYTNSAWKDQLTSYDGESITYDASGNPTNYLGATLVWEGQRLKSYTPKAASSGRANSYVYSYDENGIRTRKTIGNTVTDYYYNGTLLMGTVKTTTNSDGSTTTSKLRFSYDADGKVVAVNYNGNYYYYLRNAQSDIVKLIDKTGATVVEYTHLNSDLAAVEV
;
A
#
# COMPACT_ATOMS: atom_id res chain seq x y z
N LEU A 1 2.58 -23.71 3.69
CA LEU A 1 1.89 -23.86 2.40
C LEU A 1 2.92 -24.19 1.31
N ILE A 2 2.77 -25.31 0.61
CA ILE A 2 3.71 -25.71 -0.46
C ILE A 2 3.06 -25.65 -1.86
N ARG A 3 1.73 -25.58 -1.92
CA ARG A 3 0.95 -25.47 -3.16
C ARG A 3 -0.40 -24.83 -2.91
N GLU A 4 -0.83 -23.97 -3.82
CA GLU A 4 -2.20 -23.46 -3.91
C GLU A 4 -2.72 -23.47 -5.34
N ASN A 5 -4.02 -23.60 -5.49
CA ASN A 5 -4.70 -23.56 -6.78
C ASN A 5 -5.69 -22.40 -6.78
N LEU A 6 -5.48 -21.43 -7.66
CA LEU A 6 -6.35 -20.27 -7.84
C LEU A 6 -7.26 -20.53 -9.04
N TYR A 7 -8.57 -20.59 -8.80
CA TYR A 7 -9.55 -20.83 -9.85
C TYR A 7 -10.69 -19.81 -9.79
N TYR A 8 -10.77 -18.98 -10.79
CA TYR A 8 -11.74 -17.88 -10.93
C TYR A 8 -12.80 -18.14 -12.01
N GLY A 9 -12.96 -19.40 -12.42
CA GLY A 9 -13.88 -19.82 -13.46
C GLY A 9 -13.21 -20.27 -14.76
N SER A 10 -13.98 -20.98 -15.61
CA SER A 10 -13.47 -21.50 -16.88
C SER A 10 -13.03 -20.37 -17.81
N GLY A 11 -11.85 -20.51 -18.42
CA GLY A 11 -11.29 -19.52 -19.36
C GLY A 11 -10.71 -18.26 -18.71
N ASN A 12 -10.72 -18.14 -17.38
CA ASN A 12 -10.11 -16.98 -16.72
C ASN A 12 -8.58 -17.04 -16.79
N SER A 13 -7.95 -15.99 -17.32
CA SER A 13 -6.49 -15.92 -17.50
C SER A 13 -5.72 -15.86 -16.18
N SER A 14 -6.38 -15.50 -15.08
CA SER A 14 -5.80 -15.48 -13.73
C SER A 14 -5.77 -16.84 -13.05
N ASN A 15 -6.38 -17.89 -13.67
CA ASN A 15 -6.29 -19.24 -13.13
C ASN A 15 -4.84 -19.72 -13.12
N ALA A 16 -4.36 -20.17 -11.97
CA ALA A 16 -2.98 -20.60 -11.77
C ALA A 16 -2.86 -21.67 -10.69
N THR A 17 -1.81 -22.47 -10.79
CA THR A 17 -1.29 -23.26 -9.69
C THR A 17 0.03 -22.66 -9.26
N ILE A 18 0.22 -22.43 -7.97
CA ILE A 18 1.41 -21.85 -7.41
C ILE A 18 2.05 -22.85 -6.46
N THR A 19 3.38 -22.99 -6.54
CA THR A 19 4.16 -23.77 -5.58
C THR A 19 5.18 -22.91 -4.87
N TYR A 20 5.51 -23.32 -3.65
CA TYR A 20 6.43 -22.65 -2.77
C TYR A 20 7.50 -23.62 -2.29
N GLU A 21 8.76 -23.24 -2.40
CA GLU A 21 9.90 -24.00 -1.94
C GLU A 21 10.57 -23.26 -0.78
N TYR A 22 10.88 -23.96 0.30
CA TYR A 22 11.44 -23.37 1.51
C TYR A 22 12.77 -24.04 1.88
N ASP A 23 13.62 -23.31 2.59
CA ASP A 23 14.77 -23.89 3.26
C ASP A 23 14.36 -24.59 4.57
N ILE A 24 15.36 -25.18 5.25
CA ILE A 24 15.14 -25.88 6.53
C ILE A 24 14.70 -24.96 7.69
N TRP A 25 14.86 -23.64 7.52
CA TRP A 25 14.52 -22.61 8.50
C TRP A 25 13.14 -22.00 8.24
N GLY A 26 12.48 -22.36 7.13
CA GLY A 26 11.19 -21.86 6.72
C GLY A 26 11.27 -20.61 5.84
N ASN A 27 12.44 -20.20 5.38
CA ASN A 27 12.58 -19.10 4.44
C ASN A 27 12.13 -19.53 3.04
N LEU A 28 11.34 -18.69 2.37
CA LEU A 28 10.86 -18.95 1.02
C LEU A 28 12.01 -18.81 0.02
N LEU A 29 12.35 -19.88 -0.69
CA LEU A 29 13.40 -19.88 -1.70
C LEU A 29 12.91 -19.62 -3.11
N ASN A 30 11.74 -20.17 -3.46
CA ASN A 30 11.14 -20.01 -4.77
C ASN A 30 9.61 -19.98 -4.68
N LYS A 31 9.01 -19.07 -5.43
CA LYS A 31 7.61 -19.10 -5.82
C LYS A 31 7.53 -19.41 -7.31
N LYS A 32 6.83 -20.50 -7.70
CA LYS A 32 6.68 -20.89 -9.11
C LYS A 32 5.22 -20.88 -9.51
N ILE A 33 4.92 -20.27 -10.64
CA ILE A 33 3.58 -20.09 -11.17
C ILE A 33 3.42 -20.98 -12.41
N TYR A 34 2.36 -21.78 -12.43
CA TYR A 34 2.05 -22.74 -13.49
C TYR A 34 0.68 -22.45 -14.11
N ALA A 35 0.40 -23.05 -15.25
CA ALA A 35 -0.98 -23.21 -15.69
C ALA A 35 -1.80 -23.93 -14.61
N TYR A 36 -3.05 -23.49 -14.44
CA TYR A 36 -3.93 -24.12 -13.46
C TYR A 36 -4.04 -25.64 -13.70
N THR A 37 -3.80 -26.40 -12.65
CA THR A 37 -4.01 -27.85 -12.64
C THR A 37 -4.20 -28.34 -11.20
N VAL A 38 -5.09 -29.31 -11.02
CA VAL A 38 -5.22 -30.09 -9.78
C VAL A 38 -4.35 -31.34 -9.78
N GLY A 39 -3.80 -31.71 -10.93
CA GLY A 39 -2.95 -32.88 -11.14
C GLY A 39 -1.45 -32.54 -11.23
N THR A 40 -0.76 -33.21 -12.16
CA THR A 40 0.67 -33.05 -12.39
C THR A 40 0.99 -31.65 -12.94
N LEU A 41 2.04 -31.04 -12.41
CA LEU A 41 2.54 -29.74 -12.85
C LEU A 41 3.27 -29.89 -14.19
N GLY A 42 3.04 -28.95 -15.09
CA GLY A 42 3.83 -28.77 -16.31
C GLY A 42 5.09 -27.93 -16.07
N THR A 43 5.52 -27.21 -17.12
CA THR A 43 6.58 -26.21 -17.00
C THR A 43 6.08 -24.96 -16.31
N ALA A 44 6.86 -24.41 -15.37
CA ALA A 44 6.55 -23.14 -14.73
C ALA A 44 6.52 -22.01 -15.78
N ARG A 45 5.50 -21.16 -15.71
CA ARG A 45 5.38 -19.94 -16.52
C ARG A 45 6.30 -18.86 -16.00
N GLU A 46 6.50 -18.86 -14.67
CA GLU A 46 7.29 -17.88 -13.95
C GLU A 46 7.92 -18.54 -12.73
N THR A 47 9.12 -18.11 -12.41
CA THR A 47 9.82 -18.47 -11.17
C THR A 47 10.38 -17.21 -10.55
N VAL A 48 9.96 -16.93 -9.32
CA VAL A 48 10.46 -15.80 -8.52
C VAL A 48 11.39 -16.36 -7.45
N PRO A 49 12.71 -16.16 -7.58
CA PRO A 49 13.70 -16.60 -6.60
C PRO A 49 13.82 -15.61 -5.43
N TYR A 50 14.12 -16.15 -4.26
CA TYR A 50 14.42 -15.41 -3.03
C TYR A 50 15.79 -15.87 -2.52
N ALA A 51 16.63 -14.95 -2.02
CA ALA A 51 17.92 -15.29 -1.47
C ALA A 51 18.16 -14.68 -0.08
N TYR A 52 18.87 -15.42 0.77
CA TYR A 52 19.18 -15.09 2.16
C TYR A 52 20.68 -15.34 2.37
N THR A 53 21.51 -14.37 1.97
CA THR A 53 22.98 -14.53 1.94
C THR A 53 23.68 -13.92 3.15
N ASN A 54 22.93 -13.26 4.06
CA ASN A 54 23.50 -12.69 5.27
C ASN A 54 23.79 -13.79 6.29
N SER A 55 25.08 -14.08 6.52
CA SER A 55 25.50 -15.13 7.47
C SER A 55 25.20 -14.82 8.94
N ALA A 56 25.12 -13.52 9.28
CA ALA A 56 24.82 -13.06 10.64
C ALA A 56 23.29 -12.99 10.91
N TRP A 57 22.49 -12.82 9.86
CA TRP A 57 21.04 -12.78 9.95
C TRP A 57 20.43 -13.62 8.81
N LYS A 58 20.23 -14.88 9.07
CA LYS A 58 19.90 -15.89 8.05
C LYS A 58 18.52 -15.77 7.46
N ASP A 59 17.59 -15.12 8.14
CA ASP A 59 16.21 -14.86 7.67
C ASP A 59 16.10 -13.49 6.97
N GLN A 60 17.20 -12.73 6.84
CA GLN A 60 17.16 -11.46 6.14
C GLN A 60 17.16 -11.70 4.64
N LEU A 61 16.08 -11.32 3.97
CA LEU A 61 15.96 -11.41 2.51
C LEU A 61 16.96 -10.47 1.83
N THR A 62 17.93 -11.01 1.10
CA THR A 62 18.98 -10.22 0.44
C THR A 62 18.79 -10.07 -1.07
N SER A 63 17.88 -10.87 -1.65
CA SER A 63 17.48 -10.73 -3.06
C SER A 63 16.06 -11.22 -3.25
N TYR A 64 15.32 -10.54 -4.12
CA TYR A 64 13.98 -10.88 -4.58
C TYR A 64 13.93 -10.74 -6.09
N ASP A 65 13.49 -11.79 -6.79
CA ASP A 65 13.40 -11.86 -8.26
C ASP A 65 14.68 -11.38 -8.98
N GLY A 66 15.84 -11.76 -8.43
CA GLY A 66 17.15 -11.38 -8.94
C GLY A 66 17.61 -9.96 -8.59
N GLU A 67 16.77 -9.11 -8.04
CA GLU A 67 17.11 -7.76 -7.60
C GLU A 67 17.63 -7.79 -6.15
N SER A 68 18.79 -7.18 -5.92
CA SER A 68 19.42 -7.14 -4.58
C SER A 68 18.67 -6.19 -3.64
N ILE A 69 18.57 -6.58 -2.37
CA ILE A 69 18.04 -5.76 -1.29
C ILE A 69 19.20 -5.39 -0.37
N THR A 70 19.38 -4.11 -0.09
CA THR A 70 20.39 -3.60 0.85
C THR A 70 19.74 -3.04 2.09
N TYR A 71 20.47 -3.05 3.21
CA TYR A 71 19.97 -2.66 4.52
C TYR A 71 20.92 -1.70 5.23
N ASP A 72 20.39 -0.86 6.11
CA ASP A 72 21.19 -0.10 7.07
C ASP A 72 21.59 -0.95 8.29
N ALA A 73 22.36 -0.38 9.19
CA ALA A 73 22.81 -1.07 10.41
C ALA A 73 21.67 -1.44 11.38
N SER A 74 20.51 -0.83 11.23
CA SER A 74 19.31 -1.11 12.03
C SER A 74 18.41 -2.19 11.40
N GLY A 75 18.78 -2.70 10.20
CA GLY A 75 18.03 -3.70 9.46
C GLY A 75 16.90 -3.10 8.60
N ASN A 76 16.84 -1.79 8.41
CA ASN A 76 15.87 -1.19 7.51
C ASN A 76 16.35 -1.34 6.05
N PRO A 77 15.47 -1.73 5.09
CA PRO A 77 15.86 -1.81 3.69
C PRO A 77 16.18 -0.43 3.12
N THR A 78 17.34 -0.27 2.50
CA THR A 78 17.78 0.98 1.84
C THR A 78 17.59 0.95 0.34
N ASN A 79 17.52 -0.27 -0.25
CA ASN A 79 17.11 -0.52 -1.62
C ASN A 79 16.17 -1.72 -1.66
N TYR A 80 15.07 -1.62 -2.42
CA TYR A 80 14.13 -2.71 -2.66
C TYR A 80 13.46 -2.53 -4.03
N LEU A 81 13.57 -3.53 -4.91
CA LEU A 81 13.03 -3.49 -6.29
C LEU A 81 13.44 -2.22 -7.07
N GLY A 82 14.68 -1.79 -6.88
CA GLY A 82 15.22 -0.57 -7.50
C GLY A 82 14.73 0.73 -6.92
N ALA A 83 13.85 0.68 -5.90
CA ALA A 83 13.49 1.86 -5.12
C ALA A 83 14.56 2.15 -4.07
N THR A 84 14.78 3.44 -3.78
CA THR A 84 15.66 3.91 -2.70
C THR A 84 14.83 4.34 -1.50
N LEU A 85 15.20 3.85 -0.31
CA LEU A 85 14.54 4.17 0.96
C LEU A 85 15.56 4.82 1.89
N VAL A 86 15.17 5.92 2.54
CA VAL A 86 15.99 6.62 3.55
C VAL A 86 15.23 6.59 4.86
N TRP A 87 15.93 6.22 5.93
CA TRP A 87 15.35 6.04 7.26
C TRP A 87 15.96 6.99 8.27
N GLU A 88 15.21 7.30 9.30
CA GLU A 88 15.63 7.99 10.51
C GLU A 88 15.20 7.14 11.71
N GLY A 89 16.13 6.34 12.24
CA GLY A 89 15.82 5.23 13.12
C GLY A 89 14.94 4.18 12.39
N GLN A 90 13.71 3.96 12.88
CA GLN A 90 12.73 3.05 12.27
C GLN A 90 11.65 3.80 11.47
N ARG A 91 11.82 5.11 11.23
CA ARG A 91 10.85 5.93 10.51
C ARG A 91 11.31 6.15 9.08
N LEU A 92 10.48 5.81 8.10
CA LEU A 92 10.78 6.04 6.69
C LEU A 92 10.75 7.54 6.39
N LYS A 93 11.92 8.14 6.12
CA LYS A 93 12.07 9.56 5.81
C LYS A 93 11.76 9.89 4.36
N SER A 94 12.22 9.02 3.44
CA SER A 94 11.86 9.14 2.04
C SER A 94 11.82 7.79 1.32
N TYR A 95 11.02 7.74 0.27
CA TYR A 95 10.92 6.63 -0.67
C TYR A 95 10.97 7.19 -2.08
N THR A 96 11.91 6.71 -2.88
CA THR A 96 12.04 7.06 -4.30
C THR A 96 11.87 5.79 -5.10
N PRO A 97 10.74 5.59 -5.80
CA PRO A 97 10.52 4.41 -6.61
C PRO A 97 11.52 4.33 -7.77
N LYS A 98 11.77 3.13 -8.28
CA LYS A 98 12.53 2.92 -9.53
C LYS A 98 11.88 3.75 -10.63
N ALA A 99 12.66 4.55 -11.35
CA ALA A 99 12.14 5.32 -12.47
C ALA A 99 11.59 4.36 -13.54
N ALA A 100 10.39 4.65 -14.04
CA ALA A 100 9.87 3.97 -15.22
C ALA A 100 10.70 4.36 -16.44
N SER A 101 10.76 3.48 -17.45
CA SER A 101 11.56 3.69 -18.69
C SER A 101 11.21 5.00 -19.44
N SER A 102 10.06 5.59 -19.17
CA SER A 102 9.54 6.79 -19.83
C SER A 102 9.40 8.01 -18.93
N GLY A 103 9.89 8.00 -17.67
CA GLY A 103 9.60 9.12 -16.77
C GLY A 103 10.46 9.19 -15.51
N ARG A 104 10.44 10.38 -14.91
CA ARG A 104 11.06 10.66 -13.62
C ARG A 104 10.14 10.20 -12.49
N ALA A 105 10.60 9.32 -11.62
CA ALA A 105 9.86 8.97 -10.43
C ALA A 105 9.88 10.12 -9.42
N ASN A 106 8.70 10.49 -8.89
CA ASN A 106 8.63 11.43 -7.78
C ASN A 106 9.05 10.74 -6.48
N SER A 107 9.91 11.40 -5.72
CA SER A 107 10.21 10.98 -4.36
C SER A 107 9.05 11.32 -3.43
N TYR A 108 8.78 10.42 -2.50
CA TYR A 108 7.87 10.60 -1.38
C TYR A 108 8.72 10.98 -0.17
N VAL A 109 8.42 12.11 0.47
CA VAL A 109 9.12 12.56 1.68
C VAL A 109 8.11 12.64 2.82
N TYR A 110 8.51 12.17 4.00
CA TYR A 110 7.64 12.06 5.17
C TYR A 110 8.24 12.84 6.35
N SER A 111 7.38 13.49 7.13
CA SER A 111 7.72 14.07 8.42
C SER A 111 6.84 13.48 9.50
N TYR A 112 7.39 13.40 10.70
CA TYR A 112 6.75 12.78 11.87
C TYR A 112 6.85 13.72 13.06
N ASP A 113 5.92 13.59 14.00
CA ASP A 113 6.03 14.21 15.32
C ASP A 113 6.95 13.39 16.25
N GLU A 114 7.10 13.86 17.47
CA GLU A 114 7.90 13.19 18.51
C GLU A 114 7.41 11.78 18.85
N ASN A 115 6.09 11.52 18.71
CA ASN A 115 5.47 10.22 18.97
C ASN A 115 5.56 9.26 17.77
N GLY A 116 6.14 9.70 16.64
CA GLY A 116 6.26 8.90 15.42
C GLY A 116 5.01 8.86 14.55
N ILE A 117 4.05 9.75 14.80
CA ILE A 117 2.88 9.89 13.96
C ILE A 117 3.24 10.76 12.75
N ARG A 118 2.93 10.30 11.53
CA ARG A 118 3.26 11.03 10.31
C ARG A 118 2.40 12.29 10.19
N THR A 119 3.04 13.47 10.23
CA THR A 119 2.37 14.78 10.15
C THR A 119 2.40 15.39 8.75
N ARG A 120 3.30 14.92 7.86
CA ARG A 120 3.39 15.45 6.49
C ARG A 120 3.84 14.38 5.49
N LYS A 121 3.30 14.46 4.27
CA LYS A 121 3.78 13.74 3.09
C LYS A 121 3.97 14.74 1.95
N THR A 122 5.12 14.69 1.28
CA THR A 122 5.41 15.49 0.07
C THR A 122 5.66 14.56 -1.11
N ILE A 123 5.05 14.84 -2.25
CA ILE A 123 5.25 14.13 -3.52
C ILE A 123 5.40 15.18 -4.61
N GLY A 124 6.62 15.34 -5.14
CA GLY A 124 6.91 16.40 -6.11
C GLY A 124 6.51 17.78 -5.58
N ASN A 125 5.59 18.45 -6.26
CA ASN A 125 5.06 19.76 -5.90
C ASN A 125 3.81 19.71 -5.00
N THR A 126 3.43 18.55 -4.49
CA THR A 126 2.25 18.36 -3.65
C THR A 126 2.64 18.03 -2.23
N VAL A 127 2.12 18.81 -1.28
CA VAL A 127 2.28 18.62 0.17
C VAL A 127 0.93 18.24 0.77
N THR A 128 0.91 17.21 1.62
CA THR A 128 -0.26 16.86 2.43
C THR A 128 0.12 16.92 3.89
N ASP A 129 -0.54 17.79 4.63
CA ASP A 129 -0.43 17.90 6.08
C ASP A 129 -1.56 17.12 6.75
N TYR A 130 -1.25 16.42 7.83
CA TYR A 130 -2.15 15.58 8.61
C TYR A 130 -2.35 16.16 10.00
N TYR A 131 -3.58 16.28 10.45
CA TYR A 131 -3.96 16.85 11.74
C TYR A 131 -4.63 15.80 12.59
N TYR A 132 -4.14 15.62 13.81
CA TYR A 132 -4.59 14.58 14.73
C TYR A 132 -5.11 15.17 16.05
N ASN A 133 -5.99 14.41 16.71
CA ASN A 133 -6.29 14.53 18.14
C ASN A 133 -5.86 13.21 18.81
N GLY A 134 -4.73 13.23 19.52
CA GLY A 134 -4.04 12.01 19.89
C GLY A 134 -3.62 11.22 18.67
N THR A 135 -4.10 9.99 18.53
CA THR A 135 -3.85 9.14 17.35
C THR A 135 -4.96 9.20 16.31
N LEU A 136 -6.04 9.95 16.56
CA LEU A 136 -7.21 10.03 15.70
C LEU A 136 -7.01 11.12 14.63
N LEU A 137 -7.04 10.75 13.34
CA LEU A 137 -6.87 11.69 12.23
C LEU A 137 -8.12 12.57 12.10
N MET A 138 -7.98 13.86 12.44
CA MET A 138 -9.08 14.84 12.35
C MET A 138 -9.24 15.45 10.96
N GLY A 139 -8.18 15.45 10.15
CA GLY A 139 -8.26 15.98 8.81
C GLY A 139 -6.93 16.06 8.10
N THR A 140 -6.99 16.45 6.82
CA THR A 140 -5.82 16.70 5.99
C THR A 140 -5.98 18.00 5.20
N VAL A 141 -4.84 18.63 4.91
CA VAL A 141 -4.75 19.74 3.95
C VAL A 141 -3.75 19.34 2.88
N LYS A 142 -4.22 19.20 1.64
CA LYS A 142 -3.38 18.91 0.48
C LYS A 142 -3.20 20.19 -0.31
N THR A 143 -1.96 20.62 -0.51
CA THR A 143 -1.58 21.82 -1.29
C THR A 143 -0.69 21.40 -2.44
N THR A 144 -1.09 21.74 -3.66
CA THR A 144 -0.29 21.54 -4.87
C THR A 144 0.18 22.90 -5.41
N THR A 145 1.48 23.05 -5.62
CA THR A 145 2.05 24.24 -6.30
C THR A 145 2.03 23.99 -7.80
N ASN A 146 1.33 24.84 -8.54
CA ASN A 146 1.22 24.75 -9.99
C ASN A 146 2.50 25.29 -10.67
N SER A 147 2.66 25.06 -11.97
CA SER A 147 3.82 25.50 -12.73
C SER A 147 3.96 27.02 -12.82
N ASP A 148 2.86 27.76 -12.66
CA ASP A 148 2.81 29.23 -12.62
C ASP A 148 3.11 29.83 -11.23
N GLY A 149 3.39 28.96 -10.23
CA GLY A 149 3.64 29.35 -8.85
C GLY A 149 2.37 29.52 -8.01
N SER A 150 1.19 29.46 -8.59
CA SER A 150 -0.07 29.45 -7.84
C SER A 150 -0.23 28.16 -7.04
N THR A 151 -1.14 28.14 -6.05
CA THR A 151 -1.42 26.97 -5.26
C THR A 151 -2.88 26.55 -5.32
N THR A 152 -3.11 25.24 -5.43
CA THR A 152 -4.42 24.64 -5.26
C THR A 152 -4.47 23.89 -3.95
N THR A 153 -5.50 24.12 -3.15
CA THR A 153 -5.63 23.48 -1.82
C THR A 153 -6.95 22.71 -1.72
N SER A 154 -6.88 21.49 -1.24
CA SER A 154 -8.07 20.72 -0.84
C SER A 154 -7.97 20.30 0.63
N LYS A 155 -9.12 20.29 1.32
CA LYS A 155 -9.23 20.04 2.76
C LYS A 155 -10.21 18.91 3.02
N LEU A 156 -9.78 17.94 3.83
CA LEU A 156 -10.66 16.93 4.43
C LEU A 156 -10.75 17.19 5.93
N ARG A 157 -11.95 17.06 6.50
CA ARG A 157 -12.17 17.05 7.95
C ARG A 157 -13.10 15.89 8.27
N PHE A 158 -12.68 15.05 9.19
CA PHE A 158 -13.43 13.87 9.60
C PHE A 158 -14.24 14.15 10.85
N SER A 159 -15.45 13.59 10.91
CA SER A 159 -16.29 13.57 12.11
C SER A 159 -16.43 12.13 12.57
N TYR A 160 -16.41 11.95 13.88
CA TYR A 160 -16.45 10.64 14.53
C TYR A 160 -17.61 10.58 15.51
N ASP A 161 -18.16 9.39 15.73
CA ASP A 161 -19.09 9.12 16.80
C ASP A 161 -18.37 8.95 18.16
N ALA A 162 -19.15 8.66 19.20
CA ALA A 162 -18.61 8.47 20.55
C ALA A 162 -17.69 7.25 20.67
N ASP A 163 -17.81 6.28 19.78
CA ASP A 163 -16.98 5.07 19.74
C ASP A 163 -15.71 5.25 18.87
N GLY A 164 -15.48 6.44 18.33
CA GLY A 164 -14.35 6.74 17.48
C GLY A 164 -14.48 6.22 16.04
N LYS A 165 -15.69 5.85 15.60
CA LYS A 165 -15.94 5.45 14.21
C LYS A 165 -16.19 6.68 13.36
N VAL A 166 -15.56 6.78 12.19
CA VAL A 166 -15.82 7.87 11.25
C VAL A 166 -17.26 7.80 10.74
N VAL A 167 -18.00 8.93 10.85
CA VAL A 167 -19.40 9.04 10.42
C VAL A 167 -19.60 10.02 9.27
N ALA A 168 -18.73 11.01 9.14
CA ALA A 168 -18.81 11.98 8.06
C ALA A 168 -17.43 12.52 7.68
N VAL A 169 -17.35 13.04 6.47
CA VAL A 169 -16.21 13.83 6.00
C VAL A 169 -16.70 15.13 5.38
N ASN A 170 -16.03 16.24 5.71
CA ASN A 170 -16.18 17.50 5.01
C ASN A 170 -15.04 17.64 4.00
N TYR A 171 -15.36 17.70 2.72
CA TYR A 171 -14.42 17.95 1.63
C TYR A 171 -14.67 19.34 1.04
N ASN A 172 -13.74 20.24 1.26
CA ASN A 172 -13.79 21.62 0.77
C ASN A 172 -15.11 22.35 1.08
N GLY A 173 -15.70 22.10 2.27
CA GLY A 173 -16.97 22.71 2.70
C GLY A 173 -18.22 21.84 2.44
N ASN A 174 -18.11 20.79 1.62
CA ASN A 174 -19.22 19.87 1.37
C ASN A 174 -19.18 18.68 2.32
N TYR A 175 -20.31 18.34 2.93
CA TYR A 175 -20.44 17.21 3.85
C TYR A 175 -20.90 15.97 3.11
N TYR A 176 -20.27 14.85 3.46
CA TYR A 176 -20.60 13.51 3.01
C TYR A 176 -20.64 12.57 4.21
N TYR A 177 -21.54 11.57 4.17
CA TYR A 177 -21.83 10.69 5.29
C TYR A 177 -21.56 9.25 4.91
N TYR A 178 -20.86 8.53 5.80
CA TYR A 178 -20.53 7.12 5.61
C TYR A 178 -21.71 6.24 6.02
N LEU A 179 -22.15 5.38 5.12
CA LEU A 179 -23.11 4.31 5.42
C LEU A 179 -22.37 2.99 5.63
N ARG A 180 -22.81 2.25 6.63
CA ARG A 180 -22.21 0.97 7.01
C ARG A 180 -23.24 -0.15 6.88
N ASN A 181 -22.74 -1.38 6.61
CA ASN A 181 -23.53 -2.59 6.69
C ASN A 181 -23.63 -3.11 8.15
N ALA A 182 -24.32 -4.24 8.34
CA ALA A 182 -24.47 -4.86 9.66
C ALA A 182 -23.13 -5.33 10.28
N GLN A 183 -22.08 -5.56 9.47
CA GLN A 183 -20.73 -5.91 9.91
C GLN A 183 -19.88 -4.68 10.26
N SER A 184 -20.45 -3.46 10.17
CA SER A 184 -19.78 -2.17 10.36
C SER A 184 -18.80 -1.76 9.25
N ASP A 185 -18.81 -2.44 8.09
CA ASP A 185 -18.03 -2.03 6.94
C ASP A 185 -18.65 -0.81 6.27
N ILE A 186 -17.82 0.14 5.82
CA ILE A 186 -18.29 1.27 5.03
C ILE A 186 -18.68 0.75 3.64
N VAL A 187 -19.95 0.92 3.26
CA VAL A 187 -20.47 0.45 1.96
C VAL A 187 -20.84 1.59 1.02
N LYS A 188 -21.08 2.80 1.54
CA LYS A 188 -21.40 3.97 0.71
C LYS A 188 -20.93 5.26 1.36
N LEU A 189 -20.71 6.25 0.51
CA LEU A 189 -20.63 7.66 0.87
C LEU A 189 -21.79 8.38 0.19
N ILE A 190 -22.60 9.09 0.96
CA ILE A 190 -23.75 9.86 0.47
C ILE A 190 -23.54 11.35 0.74
N ASP A 191 -24.13 12.19 -0.10
CA ASP A 191 -24.17 13.64 0.13
C ASP A 191 -25.31 14.04 1.09
N LYS A 192 -25.46 15.35 1.33
CA LYS A 192 -26.50 15.92 2.21
C LYS A 192 -27.94 15.69 1.72
N THR A 193 -28.13 15.31 0.46
CA THR A 193 -29.44 14.98 -0.12
C THR A 193 -29.79 13.50 -0.02
N GLY A 194 -28.84 12.67 0.41
CA GLY A 194 -28.93 11.22 0.43
C GLY A 194 -28.51 10.55 -0.88
N ALA A 195 -28.05 11.32 -1.87
CA ALA A 195 -27.57 10.76 -3.12
C ALA A 195 -26.21 10.05 -2.91
N THR A 196 -26.07 8.86 -3.49
CA THR A 196 -24.81 8.09 -3.43
C THR A 196 -23.74 8.80 -4.27
N VAL A 197 -22.61 9.12 -3.64
CA VAL A 197 -21.41 9.71 -4.26
C VAL A 197 -20.38 8.65 -4.55
N VAL A 198 -20.19 7.72 -3.61
CA VAL A 198 -19.29 6.57 -3.76
C VAL A 198 -20.01 5.32 -3.25
N GLU A 199 -19.85 4.23 -3.95
CA GLU A 199 -20.28 2.90 -3.52
C GLU A 199 -19.07 1.97 -3.47
N TYR A 200 -18.89 1.29 -2.33
CA TYR A 200 -17.82 0.33 -2.12
C TYR A 200 -18.37 -1.08 -2.33
N THR A 201 -17.89 -1.76 -3.37
CA THR A 201 -18.20 -3.17 -3.59
C THR A 201 -17.11 -4.01 -2.96
N HIS A 202 -17.47 -4.81 -1.96
CA HIS A 202 -16.59 -5.86 -1.46
C HIS A 202 -16.62 -7.04 -2.44
N LEU A 203 -15.66 -7.10 -3.35
CA LEU A 203 -15.34 -8.34 -4.04
C LEU A 203 -14.63 -9.22 -3.01
N ASN A 204 -15.20 -10.40 -2.73
CA ASN A 204 -14.66 -11.40 -1.79
C ASN A 204 -13.13 -11.32 -1.70
N SER A 205 -12.62 -10.79 -0.57
CA SER A 205 -11.25 -10.75 -0.07
C SER A 205 -10.30 -9.60 -0.43
N ASP A 206 -10.62 -8.64 -1.33
CA ASP A 206 -9.69 -7.52 -1.56
C ASP A 206 -10.41 -6.17 -1.59
N LEU A 207 -10.01 -5.26 -0.68
CA LEU A 207 -10.40 -3.85 -0.68
C LEU A 207 -9.78 -3.15 -1.90
N ALA A 208 -10.51 -3.04 -2.98
CA ALA A 208 -10.18 -2.09 -4.04
C ALA A 208 -10.70 -0.71 -3.62
N ALA A 209 -9.80 0.17 -3.15
CA ALA A 209 -10.10 1.58 -2.99
C ALA A 209 -10.25 2.22 -4.38
N VAL A 210 -11.43 2.70 -4.71
CA VAL A 210 -11.61 3.60 -5.86
C VAL A 210 -11.21 4.99 -5.40
N GLU A 211 -10.10 5.51 -5.93
CA GLU A 211 -9.73 6.93 -5.77
C GLU A 211 -10.69 7.79 -6.61
N VAL A 212 -11.27 8.80 -5.96
CA VAL A 212 -12.04 9.89 -6.57
C VAL A 212 -11.11 11.01 -6.99
#